data_6022b273c2c4b26769650cff860db505
#
_entry.id   6022b273c2c4b26769650cff860db505
#
_cell.length_a   1.000
_cell.length_b   1.000
_cell.length_c   1.000
_cell.angle_alpha   90.00
_cell.angle_beta   90.00
_cell.angle_gamma   90.00
#
_symmetry.space_group_name_H-M   'P 1'
#
loop_
_entity.id
_entity.type
_entity.pdbx_description
1 polymer ?
#
loop_
_entity_poly.entity_id
_entity_poly.type
_entity_poly.pdbx_seq_one_letter_code
_entity_poly.pdbx_strand_id
1 'polypeptide(L)'
;MPWVGISFLFSCAIAAAKIIRDAAIEAGLPEHVISWVSVPSLEISDYLMKNVDLIMATGGSGMVKAAYSSGTPAIGVGPGNCNVVIDESADLRMAVESIIHSKTFDNGMICASEQHITVLASVYDEVKRLLKEARCYFLKDDEAAKVAEVFFNSKTHGVKPGAVGQTANRLAEMAGIDVPYDTKVLIYETDDTSHDCAWANEKLTT
;
A
#
# COMPACT_ATOMS: atom_id res chain seq x y z
N MET A 1 -23.68 -2.88 -2.96
CA MET A 1 -23.32 -2.90 -4.41
C MET A 1 -21.83 -2.64 -4.56
N PRO A 2 -20.96 -3.65 -4.64
CA PRO A 2 -19.51 -3.41 -4.74
C PRO A 2 -18.95 -3.38 -6.17
N TRP A 3 -19.79 -3.48 -7.20
CA TRP A 3 -19.32 -3.69 -8.58
C TRP A 3 -19.03 -2.41 -9.38
N VAL A 4 -19.53 -1.26 -8.96
CA VAL A 4 -19.39 0.00 -9.73
C VAL A 4 -17.96 0.52 -9.68
N GLY A 5 -17.26 0.38 -8.55
CA GLY A 5 -15.88 0.82 -8.39
C GLY A 5 -14.88 0.01 -9.23
N ILE A 6 -15.06 -1.32 -9.26
CA ILE A 6 -14.21 -2.23 -10.05
C ILE A 6 -14.37 -1.95 -11.54
N SER A 7 -15.62 -1.75 -12.01
CA SER A 7 -15.92 -1.42 -13.41
C SER A 7 -15.22 -0.13 -13.87
N PHE A 8 -15.18 0.90 -13.02
CA PHE A 8 -14.55 2.18 -13.35
C PHE A 8 -13.02 2.05 -13.44
N LEU A 9 -12.38 1.37 -12.48
CA LEU A 9 -10.94 1.09 -12.50
C LEU A 9 -10.52 0.32 -13.77
N PHE A 10 -11.31 -0.67 -14.18
CA PHE A 10 -11.07 -1.41 -15.41
C PHE A 10 -11.14 -0.52 -16.65
N SER A 11 -12.14 0.34 -16.72
CA SER A 11 -12.31 1.27 -17.84
C SER A 11 -11.12 2.24 -17.96
N CYS A 12 -10.63 2.76 -16.85
CA CYS A 12 -9.44 3.62 -16.81
C CYS A 12 -8.18 2.87 -17.25
N ALA A 13 -7.97 1.65 -16.74
CA ALA A 13 -6.83 0.82 -17.12
C ALA A 13 -6.84 0.48 -18.61
N ILE A 14 -8.01 0.12 -19.17
CA ILE A 14 -8.17 -0.15 -20.62
C ILE A 14 -7.93 1.12 -21.44
N ALA A 15 -8.41 2.28 -21.00
CA ALA A 15 -8.16 3.55 -21.69
C ALA A 15 -6.67 3.88 -21.73
N ALA A 16 -5.97 3.73 -20.62
CA ALA A 16 -4.52 3.92 -20.56
C ALA A 16 -3.78 2.92 -21.47
N ALA A 17 -4.15 1.63 -21.42
CA ALA A 17 -3.56 0.59 -22.26
C ALA A 17 -3.73 0.89 -23.76
N LYS A 18 -4.91 1.41 -24.18
CA LYS A 18 -5.14 1.84 -25.58
C LYS A 18 -4.21 2.97 -25.98
N ILE A 19 -4.08 4.01 -25.17
CA ILE A 19 -3.20 5.14 -25.48
C ILE A 19 -1.75 4.68 -25.64
N ILE A 20 -1.28 3.84 -24.72
CA ILE A 20 0.10 3.32 -24.78
C ILE A 20 0.28 2.41 -25.99
N ARG A 21 -0.68 1.52 -26.29
CA ARG A 21 -0.65 0.66 -27.48
C ARG A 21 -0.59 1.47 -28.75
N ASP A 22 -1.43 2.47 -28.90
CA ASP A 22 -1.55 3.27 -30.13
C ASP A 22 -0.23 4.06 -30.36
N ALA A 23 0.34 4.64 -29.31
CA ALA A 23 1.66 5.28 -29.40
C ALA A 23 2.79 4.27 -29.74
N ALA A 24 2.73 3.06 -29.19
CA ALA A 24 3.69 2.01 -29.50
C ALA A 24 3.62 1.56 -30.98
N ILE A 25 2.42 1.41 -31.53
CA ILE A 25 2.19 1.08 -32.95
C ILE A 25 2.71 2.22 -33.84
N GLU A 26 2.41 3.48 -33.50
CA GLU A 26 2.92 4.65 -34.21
C GLU A 26 4.45 4.69 -34.24
N ALA A 27 5.08 4.22 -33.15
CA ALA A 27 6.54 4.07 -33.06
C ALA A 27 7.09 2.83 -33.78
N GLY A 28 6.27 2.03 -34.47
CA GLY A 28 6.66 0.90 -35.28
C GLY A 28 6.60 -0.47 -34.61
N LEU A 29 5.96 -0.59 -33.43
CA LEU A 29 5.74 -1.89 -32.79
C LEU A 29 4.54 -2.64 -33.41
N PRO A 30 4.49 -3.99 -33.29
CA PRO A 30 3.38 -4.78 -33.81
C PRO A 30 2.04 -4.45 -33.16
N GLU A 31 0.92 -4.60 -33.87
CA GLU A 31 -0.43 -4.31 -33.37
C GLU A 31 -0.80 -5.00 -32.07
N HIS A 32 -0.25 -6.20 -31.82
CA HIS A 32 -0.58 -7.02 -30.66
C HIS A 32 0.42 -6.94 -29.51
N VAL A 33 1.31 -5.92 -29.52
CA VAL A 33 2.34 -5.74 -28.48
C VAL A 33 1.75 -5.52 -27.09
N ILE A 34 0.58 -4.92 -27.00
CA ILE A 34 -0.17 -4.71 -25.74
C ILE A 34 -1.58 -5.24 -25.92
N SER A 35 -1.98 -6.14 -25.03
CA SER A 35 -3.31 -6.72 -24.95
C SER A 35 -3.85 -6.65 -23.52
N TRP A 36 -5.16 -6.74 -23.37
CA TRP A 36 -5.81 -6.71 -22.06
C TRP A 36 -7.04 -7.61 -22.03
N VAL A 37 -7.44 -8.00 -20.81
CA VAL A 37 -8.68 -8.72 -20.58
C VAL A 37 -9.79 -7.70 -20.32
N SER A 38 -10.82 -7.69 -21.16
CA SER A 38 -11.94 -6.74 -21.00
C SER A 38 -12.95 -7.15 -19.94
N VAL A 39 -13.10 -8.46 -19.70
CA VAL A 39 -14.00 -9.01 -18.68
C VAL A 39 -13.20 -9.98 -17.81
N PRO A 40 -12.69 -9.54 -16.65
CA PRO A 40 -11.85 -10.38 -15.80
C PRO A 40 -12.67 -11.47 -15.11
N SER A 41 -12.07 -12.63 -14.98
CA SER A 41 -12.56 -13.74 -14.15
C SER A 41 -11.38 -14.55 -13.62
N LEU A 42 -11.62 -15.35 -12.59
CA LEU A 42 -10.59 -16.27 -12.07
C LEU A 42 -10.22 -17.31 -13.13
N GLU A 43 -11.19 -17.80 -13.90
CA GLU A 43 -10.98 -18.76 -14.98
C GLU A 43 -10.04 -18.21 -16.07
N ILE A 44 -10.25 -16.94 -16.50
CA ILE A 44 -9.37 -16.28 -17.46
C ILE A 44 -7.99 -16.06 -16.88
N SER A 45 -7.89 -15.69 -15.62
CA SER A 45 -6.60 -15.53 -14.94
C SER A 45 -5.82 -16.83 -14.90
N ASP A 46 -6.47 -17.93 -14.53
CA ASP A 46 -5.87 -19.26 -14.50
C ASP A 46 -5.47 -19.74 -15.91
N TYR A 47 -6.31 -19.45 -16.91
CA TYR A 47 -5.99 -19.76 -18.31
C TYR A 47 -4.75 -18.99 -18.78
N LEU A 48 -4.68 -17.68 -18.52
CA LEU A 48 -3.52 -16.86 -18.90
C LEU A 48 -2.26 -17.37 -18.20
N MET A 49 -2.32 -17.62 -16.89
CA MET A 49 -1.18 -18.10 -16.12
C MET A 49 -0.60 -19.42 -16.65
N LYS A 50 -1.41 -20.26 -17.29
CA LYS A 50 -0.98 -21.54 -17.88
C LYS A 50 -0.52 -21.43 -19.33
N ASN A 51 -0.79 -20.32 -20.03
CA ASN A 51 -0.59 -20.20 -21.47
C ASN A 51 0.33 -19.04 -21.86
N VAL A 52 1.01 -18.39 -20.92
CA VAL A 52 2.01 -17.35 -21.17
C VAL A 52 3.42 -17.91 -20.93
N ASP A 53 4.43 -17.27 -21.48
CA ASP A 53 5.83 -17.67 -21.30
C ASP A 53 6.40 -17.23 -19.95
N LEU A 54 5.92 -16.11 -19.41
CA LEU A 54 6.34 -15.52 -18.13
C LEU A 54 5.18 -14.79 -17.47
N ILE A 55 5.02 -14.99 -16.17
CA ILE A 55 4.06 -14.26 -15.35
C ILE A 55 4.78 -13.19 -14.55
N MET A 56 4.29 -11.95 -14.59
CA MET A 56 4.62 -10.91 -13.63
C MET A 56 3.37 -10.62 -12.79
N ALA A 57 3.35 -11.11 -11.54
CA ALA A 57 2.20 -10.98 -10.66
C ALA A 57 2.50 -10.01 -9.52
N THR A 58 1.74 -8.92 -9.44
CA THR A 58 1.75 -8.00 -8.30
C THR A 58 0.39 -8.02 -7.63
N GLY A 59 0.35 -8.31 -6.33
CA GLY A 59 -0.93 -8.37 -5.60
C GLY A 59 -0.81 -9.07 -4.25
N GLY A 60 -1.95 -9.43 -3.68
CA GLY A 60 -2.00 -10.13 -2.41
C GLY A 60 -1.37 -11.53 -2.48
N SER A 61 -1.01 -12.08 -1.32
CA SER A 61 -0.32 -13.37 -1.18
C SER A 61 -1.00 -14.51 -1.93
N GLY A 62 -2.34 -14.50 -2.04
CA GLY A 62 -3.11 -15.50 -2.79
C GLY A 62 -2.81 -15.49 -4.30
N MET A 63 -2.73 -14.30 -4.91
CA MET A 63 -2.39 -14.16 -6.33
C MET A 63 -0.95 -14.60 -6.60
N VAL A 64 -0.01 -14.18 -5.76
CA VAL A 64 1.39 -14.57 -5.90
C VAL A 64 1.56 -16.10 -5.77
N LYS A 65 0.86 -16.71 -4.81
CA LYS A 65 0.85 -18.17 -4.66
C LYS A 65 0.26 -18.88 -5.89
N ALA A 66 -0.83 -18.35 -6.45
CA ALA A 66 -1.43 -18.89 -7.68
C ALA A 66 -0.45 -18.82 -8.86
N ALA A 67 0.23 -17.69 -9.05
CA ALA A 67 1.23 -17.51 -10.08
C ALA A 67 2.37 -18.52 -9.98
N TYR A 68 2.97 -18.68 -8.80
CA TYR A 68 4.03 -19.67 -8.58
C TYR A 68 3.55 -21.12 -8.68
N SER A 69 2.27 -21.39 -8.46
CA SER A 69 1.69 -22.74 -8.54
C SER A 69 1.14 -23.07 -9.94
N SER A 70 1.19 -22.16 -10.89
CA SER A 70 0.64 -22.33 -12.24
C SER A 70 1.41 -23.31 -13.12
N GLY A 71 2.69 -23.55 -12.82
CA GLY A 71 3.64 -24.31 -13.64
C GLY A 71 4.37 -23.44 -14.67
N THR A 72 4.03 -22.19 -14.82
CA THR A 72 4.70 -21.21 -15.70
C THR A 72 5.74 -20.43 -14.90
N PRO A 73 6.90 -20.06 -15.48
CA PRO A 73 7.85 -19.18 -14.83
C PRO A 73 7.18 -17.89 -14.34
N ALA A 74 7.40 -17.51 -13.08
CA ALA A 74 6.73 -16.37 -12.49
C ALA A 74 7.67 -15.49 -11.65
N ILE A 75 7.46 -14.17 -11.74
CA ILE A 75 8.02 -13.15 -10.85
C ILE A 75 6.85 -12.59 -10.05
N GLY A 76 6.79 -12.94 -8.78
CA GLY A 76 5.70 -12.54 -7.89
C GLY A 76 6.14 -11.47 -6.89
N VAL A 77 5.34 -10.41 -6.76
CA VAL A 77 5.49 -9.36 -5.75
C VAL A 77 4.25 -9.37 -4.86
N GLY A 78 4.44 -9.77 -3.63
CA GLY A 78 3.40 -9.81 -2.59
C GLY A 78 3.33 -8.51 -1.78
N PRO A 79 2.55 -8.52 -0.67
CA PRO A 79 2.49 -7.41 0.25
C PRO A 79 3.88 -7.01 0.74
N GLY A 80 4.16 -5.73 0.75
CA GLY A 80 5.43 -5.16 1.17
C GLY A 80 5.30 -4.38 2.48
N ASN A 81 6.39 -4.26 3.21
CA ASN A 81 6.48 -3.38 4.36
C ASN A 81 7.78 -2.57 4.23
N CYS A 82 7.69 -1.37 3.64
CA CYS A 82 8.85 -0.50 3.47
C CYS A 82 9.28 0.07 4.83
N ASN A 83 10.46 -0.35 5.27
CA ASN A 83 11.07 0.11 6.50
C ASN A 83 12.08 1.23 6.20
N VAL A 84 12.03 2.28 7.02
CA VAL A 84 13.02 3.36 7.03
C VAL A 84 13.79 3.30 8.34
N VAL A 85 15.10 3.47 8.28
CA VAL A 85 15.96 3.62 9.46
C VAL A 85 16.52 5.03 9.48
N ILE A 86 16.30 5.74 10.58
CA ILE A 86 16.85 7.09 10.81
C ILE A 86 17.91 7.00 11.91
N ASP A 87 19.14 7.30 11.55
CA ASP A 87 20.29 7.36 12.46
C ASP A 87 20.78 8.80 12.66
N GLU A 88 21.81 8.96 13.49
CA GLU A 88 22.39 10.26 13.84
C GLU A 88 23.12 10.97 12.69
N SER A 89 23.42 10.28 11.59
CA SER A 89 24.04 10.86 10.40
C SER A 89 23.05 11.48 9.43
N ALA A 90 21.75 11.24 9.64
CA ALA A 90 20.68 11.71 8.75
C ALA A 90 20.44 13.22 8.90
N ASP A 91 20.10 13.90 7.80
CA ASP A 91 19.38 15.15 7.87
C ASP A 91 17.93 14.88 8.32
N LEU A 92 17.70 15.03 9.62
CA LEU A 92 16.43 14.63 10.25
C LEU A 92 15.22 15.34 9.67
N ARG A 93 15.35 16.65 9.31
CA ARG A 93 14.25 17.42 8.72
C ARG A 93 13.93 16.91 7.32
N MET A 94 14.93 16.76 6.47
CA MET A 94 14.75 16.22 5.13
C MET A 94 14.17 14.80 5.19
N ALA A 95 14.65 13.95 6.09
CA ALA A 95 14.16 12.59 6.26
C ALA A 95 12.66 12.57 6.58
N VAL A 96 12.24 13.35 7.59
CA VAL A 96 10.82 13.45 7.98
C VAL A 96 9.96 14.02 6.84
N GLU A 97 10.39 15.10 6.21
CA GLU A 97 9.64 15.71 5.09
C GLU A 97 9.48 14.73 3.93
N SER A 98 10.52 13.99 3.58
CA SER A 98 10.49 12.98 2.52
C SER A 98 9.55 11.82 2.85
N ILE A 99 9.60 11.31 4.07
CA ILE A 99 8.70 10.23 4.55
C ILE A 99 7.24 10.68 4.48
N ILE A 100 6.93 11.87 4.99
CA ILE A 100 5.55 12.37 4.98
C ILE A 100 5.07 12.66 3.55
N HIS A 101 5.92 13.21 2.69
CA HIS A 101 5.57 13.42 1.28
C HIS A 101 5.25 12.10 0.57
N SER A 102 6.10 11.10 0.73
CA SER A 102 5.91 9.76 0.18
C SER A 102 4.67 9.08 0.77
N LYS A 103 4.50 9.11 2.09
CA LYS A 103 3.38 8.44 2.78
C LYS A 103 2.03 9.06 2.46
N THR A 104 1.95 10.35 2.22
CA THR A 104 0.70 11.04 1.89
C THR A 104 0.39 11.05 0.39
N PHE A 105 1.35 10.69 -0.45
CA PHE A 105 1.09 10.51 -1.87
C PHE A 105 0.09 9.36 -2.07
N ASP A 106 -0.98 9.64 -2.81
CA ASP A 106 -2.08 8.69 -3.07
C ASP A 106 -2.61 8.00 -1.80
N ASN A 107 -2.68 8.75 -0.71
CA ASN A 107 -3.07 8.26 0.62
C ASN A 107 -2.31 6.99 1.06
N GLY A 108 -1.05 6.88 0.70
CA GLY A 108 -0.19 5.76 1.10
C GLY A 108 -0.51 4.41 0.45
N MET A 109 -1.25 4.40 -0.66
CA MET A 109 -1.61 3.16 -1.37
C MET A 109 -0.45 2.54 -2.14
N ILE A 110 0.61 3.30 -2.44
CA ILE A 110 1.77 2.75 -3.12
C ILE A 110 2.50 1.80 -2.19
N CYS A 111 2.72 0.56 -2.63
CA CYS A 111 3.47 -0.46 -1.88
C CYS A 111 4.91 -0.05 -1.54
N ALA A 112 5.48 0.94 -2.24
CA ALA A 112 6.79 1.52 -1.99
C ALA A 112 6.77 2.65 -0.94
N SER A 113 5.60 3.11 -0.47
CA SER A 113 5.52 4.14 0.58
C SER A 113 5.96 3.57 1.93
N GLU A 114 6.57 4.41 2.74
CA GLU A 114 7.08 4.01 4.05
C GLU A 114 5.94 3.52 4.96
N GLN A 115 6.13 2.35 5.54
CA GLN A 115 5.15 1.70 6.41
C GLN A 115 5.62 1.70 7.87
N HIS A 116 6.94 1.72 8.06
CA HIS A 116 7.61 1.59 9.35
C HIS A 116 8.78 2.54 9.44
N ILE A 117 8.94 3.20 10.57
CA ILE A 117 10.07 4.09 10.84
C ILE A 117 10.79 3.55 12.06
N THR A 118 12.02 3.09 11.89
CA THR A 118 12.93 2.72 12.98
C THR A 118 13.86 3.89 13.24
N VAL A 119 13.85 4.42 14.46
CA VAL A 119 14.64 5.59 14.83
C VAL A 119 15.62 5.22 15.94
N LEU A 120 16.89 5.57 15.77
CA LEU A 120 17.87 5.39 16.85
C LEU A 120 17.53 6.27 18.06
N ALA A 121 17.74 5.74 19.26
CA ALA A 121 17.40 6.42 20.51
C ALA A 121 18.05 7.82 20.63
N SER A 122 19.24 8.00 20.07
CA SER A 122 19.98 9.26 20.10
C SER A 122 19.28 10.42 19.40
N VAL A 123 18.43 10.13 18.38
CA VAL A 123 17.73 11.15 17.58
C VAL A 123 16.20 11.04 17.68
N TYR A 124 15.70 10.11 18.49
CA TYR A 124 14.29 9.80 18.60
C TYR A 124 13.41 11.00 18.96
N ASP A 125 13.76 11.74 20.02
CA ASP A 125 12.96 12.86 20.49
C ASP A 125 12.84 13.97 19.44
N GLU A 126 13.92 14.23 18.71
CA GLU A 126 13.95 15.23 17.65
C GLU A 126 13.12 14.77 16.43
N VAL A 127 13.24 13.52 16.00
CA VAL A 127 12.42 12.96 14.92
C VAL A 127 10.95 13.00 15.31
N LYS A 128 10.59 12.60 16.53
CA LYS A 128 9.21 12.66 17.02
C LYS A 128 8.66 14.10 17.04
N ARG A 129 9.48 15.07 17.44
CA ARG A 129 9.10 16.48 17.38
C ARG A 129 8.84 16.94 15.95
N LEU A 130 9.71 16.59 14.99
CA LEU A 130 9.57 16.94 13.59
C LEU A 130 8.34 16.28 12.96
N LEU A 131 8.04 15.02 13.27
CA LEU A 131 6.84 14.31 12.83
C LEU A 131 5.57 15.02 13.32
N LYS A 132 5.54 15.48 14.57
CA LYS A 132 4.42 16.27 15.10
C LYS A 132 4.27 17.61 14.36
N GLU A 133 5.37 18.31 14.08
CA GLU A 133 5.36 19.54 13.27
C GLU A 133 4.85 19.29 11.86
N ALA A 134 5.15 18.10 11.30
CA ALA A 134 4.65 17.66 9.99
C ALA A 134 3.19 17.16 10.01
N ARG A 135 2.48 17.33 11.15
CA ARG A 135 1.08 16.99 11.35
C ARG A 135 0.80 15.48 11.43
N CYS A 136 1.74 14.73 12.00
CA CYS A 136 1.49 13.36 12.38
C CYS A 136 0.84 13.32 13.77
N TYR A 137 -0.14 12.45 13.93
CA TYR A 137 -0.80 12.20 15.21
C TYR A 137 -0.31 10.87 15.79
N PHE A 138 0.20 10.91 17.00
CA PHE A 138 0.67 9.72 17.72
C PHE A 138 -0.48 9.15 18.54
N LEU A 139 -0.90 7.96 18.13
CA LEU A 139 -1.99 7.22 18.78
C LEU A 139 -1.55 6.75 20.18
N LYS A 140 -2.44 6.89 21.15
CA LYS A 140 -2.34 6.21 22.45
C LYS A 140 -2.74 4.75 22.29
N ASP A 141 -2.44 3.92 23.27
CA ASP A 141 -2.74 2.48 23.23
C ASP A 141 -4.23 2.17 23.04
N ASP A 142 -5.11 2.91 23.72
CA ASP A 142 -6.56 2.76 23.58
C ASP A 142 -7.08 3.23 22.21
N GLU A 143 -6.49 4.26 21.66
CA GLU A 143 -6.79 4.76 20.31
C GLU A 143 -6.28 3.78 19.25
N ALA A 144 -5.06 3.28 19.42
CA ALA A 144 -4.46 2.29 18.52
C ALA A 144 -5.29 1.00 18.50
N ALA A 145 -5.80 0.54 19.64
CA ALA A 145 -6.69 -0.61 19.70
C ALA A 145 -7.96 -0.40 18.87
N LYS A 146 -8.60 0.78 18.96
CA LYS A 146 -9.80 1.11 18.17
C LYS A 146 -9.48 1.19 16.67
N VAL A 147 -8.35 1.82 16.31
CA VAL A 147 -7.90 1.86 14.90
C VAL A 147 -7.64 0.45 14.40
N ALA A 148 -6.97 -0.40 15.18
CA ALA A 148 -6.69 -1.78 14.79
C ALA A 148 -7.97 -2.57 14.51
N GLU A 149 -9.03 -2.37 15.29
CA GLU A 149 -10.32 -3.05 15.09
C GLU A 149 -10.96 -2.71 13.73
N VAL A 150 -10.91 -1.47 13.29
CA VAL A 150 -11.50 -1.05 12.00
C VAL A 150 -10.58 -1.32 10.83
N PHE A 151 -9.28 -1.37 11.06
CA PHE A 151 -8.24 -1.39 10.07
C PHE A 151 -7.77 -2.80 9.70
N PHE A 152 -7.44 -3.64 10.68
CA PHE A 152 -6.89 -4.97 10.45
C PHE A 152 -7.93 -6.08 10.50
N ASN A 153 -7.70 -7.10 9.69
CA ASN A 153 -8.43 -8.36 9.79
C ASN A 153 -7.84 -9.21 10.93
N SER A 154 -8.65 -9.59 11.91
CA SER A 154 -8.19 -10.32 13.10
C SER A 154 -7.60 -11.70 12.82
N LYS A 155 -7.85 -12.29 11.64
CA LYS A 155 -7.36 -13.64 11.29
C LYS A 155 -6.11 -13.60 10.41
N THR A 156 -6.03 -12.61 9.52
CA THR A 156 -4.95 -12.54 8.53
C THR A 156 -3.92 -11.45 8.83
N HIS A 157 -4.21 -10.59 9.80
CA HIS A 157 -3.48 -9.36 10.15
C HIS A 157 -3.30 -8.39 8.96
N GLY A 158 -3.92 -8.68 7.84
CA GLY A 158 -3.92 -7.80 6.67
C GLY A 158 -4.95 -6.67 6.79
N VAL A 159 -4.78 -5.65 5.97
CA VAL A 159 -5.69 -4.49 5.93
C VAL A 159 -7.06 -4.88 5.42
N LYS A 160 -8.12 -4.38 6.05
CA LYS A 160 -9.49 -4.51 5.54
C LYS A 160 -9.68 -3.63 4.29
N PRO A 161 -10.37 -4.12 3.25
CA PRO A 161 -10.53 -3.37 2.01
C PRO A 161 -11.11 -1.95 2.17
N GLY A 162 -11.97 -1.74 3.16
CA GLY A 162 -12.58 -0.44 3.43
C GLY A 162 -11.62 0.59 4.05
N ALA A 163 -10.47 0.16 4.55
CA ALA A 163 -9.46 1.02 5.16
C ALA A 163 -8.33 1.41 4.19
N VAL A 164 -8.20 0.71 3.05
CA VAL A 164 -7.17 0.99 2.05
C VAL A 164 -7.41 2.34 1.40
N GLY A 165 -6.35 3.16 1.29
CA GLY A 165 -6.38 4.48 0.64
C GLY A 165 -7.19 5.53 1.39
N GLN A 166 -7.52 5.31 2.66
CA GLN A 166 -8.20 6.30 3.48
C GLN A 166 -7.21 7.35 4.01
N THR A 167 -7.72 8.55 4.24
CA THR A 167 -6.96 9.59 4.93
C THR A 167 -6.91 9.32 6.42
N ALA A 168 -5.90 9.86 7.12
CA ALA A 168 -5.76 9.75 8.57
C ALA A 168 -7.05 10.18 9.33
N ASN A 169 -7.68 11.28 8.91
CA ASN A 169 -8.93 11.76 9.50
C ASN A 169 -10.08 10.78 9.27
N ARG A 170 -10.17 10.17 8.09
CA ARG A 170 -11.22 9.18 7.82
C ARG A 170 -11.04 7.92 8.64
N LEU A 171 -9.81 7.44 8.80
CA LEU A 171 -9.52 6.32 9.69
C LEU A 171 -9.85 6.63 11.15
N ALA A 172 -9.50 7.83 11.62
CA ALA A 172 -9.85 8.30 12.96
C ALA A 172 -11.37 8.33 13.16
N GLU A 173 -12.11 8.88 12.20
CA GLU A 173 -13.59 8.88 12.22
C GLU A 173 -14.16 7.45 12.28
N MET A 174 -13.65 6.54 11.44
CA MET A 174 -14.08 5.13 11.45
C MET A 174 -13.81 4.44 12.79
N ALA A 175 -12.73 4.81 13.46
CA ALA A 175 -12.34 4.28 14.77
C ALA A 175 -13.02 4.98 15.95
N GLY A 176 -13.75 6.08 15.70
CA GLY A 176 -14.40 6.88 16.76
C GLY A 176 -13.39 7.56 17.68
N ILE A 177 -12.29 8.07 17.10
CA ILE A 177 -11.27 8.87 17.81
C ILE A 177 -11.21 10.28 17.24
N ASP A 178 -10.92 11.25 18.09
CA ASP A 178 -10.78 12.66 17.69
C ASP A 178 -9.32 12.99 17.43
N VAL A 179 -9.03 13.48 16.22
CA VAL A 179 -7.70 13.97 15.83
C VAL A 179 -7.82 15.39 15.24
N PRO A 180 -6.75 16.19 15.25
CA PRO A 180 -6.75 17.49 14.56
C PRO A 180 -7.17 17.34 13.08
N TYR A 181 -7.98 18.26 12.58
CA TYR A 181 -8.55 18.20 11.22
C TYR A 181 -7.51 18.15 10.09
N ASP A 182 -6.30 18.63 10.37
CA ASP A 182 -5.18 18.71 9.46
C ASP A 182 -4.16 17.58 9.63
N THR A 183 -4.53 16.53 10.39
CA THR A 183 -3.70 15.35 10.59
C THR A 183 -3.44 14.65 9.24
N LYS A 184 -2.16 14.45 8.94
CA LYS A 184 -1.70 13.82 7.70
C LYS A 184 -1.48 12.32 7.82
N VAL A 185 -0.93 11.88 8.94
CA VAL A 185 -0.56 10.47 9.18
C VAL A 185 -0.86 10.10 10.63
N LEU A 186 -1.41 8.91 10.85
CA LEU A 186 -1.53 8.31 12.16
C LEU A 186 -0.30 7.44 12.44
N ILE A 187 0.32 7.62 13.58
CA ILE A 187 1.51 6.87 14.00
C ILE A 187 1.20 6.13 15.30
N TYR A 188 1.54 4.85 15.35
CA TYR A 188 1.54 4.07 16.57
C TYR A 188 2.96 3.61 16.89
N GLU A 189 3.39 3.83 18.13
CA GLU A 189 4.69 3.42 18.63
C GLU A 189 4.58 2.03 19.25
N THR A 190 5.42 1.11 18.84
CA THR A 190 5.44 -0.25 19.36
C THR A 190 6.85 -0.82 19.32
N ASP A 191 7.19 -1.62 20.34
CA ASP A 191 8.41 -2.42 20.38
C ASP A 191 8.18 -3.84 19.81
N ASP A 192 6.92 -4.19 19.50
CA ASP A 192 6.60 -5.48 18.92
C ASP A 192 6.79 -5.44 17.39
N THR A 193 7.86 -6.09 16.94
CA THR A 193 8.21 -6.27 15.53
C THR A 193 8.00 -7.72 15.06
N SER A 194 7.27 -8.52 15.84
CA SER A 194 6.98 -9.91 15.49
C SER A 194 6.07 -10.03 14.27
N HIS A 195 6.06 -11.19 13.63
CA HIS A 195 5.16 -11.49 12.51
C HIS A 195 3.67 -11.48 12.93
N ASP A 196 3.38 -11.64 14.20
CA ASP A 196 2.02 -11.63 14.74
C ASP A 196 1.52 -10.20 15.02
N CYS A 197 2.43 -9.21 15.01
CA CYS A 197 2.06 -7.82 15.16
C CYS A 197 1.42 -7.28 13.88
N ALA A 198 0.13 -6.99 13.93
CA ALA A 198 -0.58 -6.43 12.77
C ALA A 198 0.00 -5.09 12.31
N TRP A 199 0.49 -4.27 13.25
CA TRP A 199 1.12 -2.98 12.95
C TRP A 199 2.46 -3.10 12.20
N ALA A 200 3.12 -4.26 12.25
CA ALA A 200 4.35 -4.53 11.50
C ALA A 200 4.09 -4.92 10.04
N ASN A 201 2.83 -5.04 9.60
CA ASN A 201 2.46 -5.42 8.25
C ASN A 201 2.19 -4.20 7.34
N GLU A 202 2.03 -4.46 6.04
CA GLU A 202 1.65 -3.46 5.04
C GLU A 202 0.31 -2.79 5.41
N LYS A 203 0.23 -1.46 5.27
CA LYS A 203 -0.95 -0.69 5.70
C LYS A 203 -1.74 -0.05 4.55
N LEU A 204 -1.11 0.35 3.44
CA LEU A 204 -1.74 0.93 2.25
C LEU A 204 -2.68 2.11 2.57
N THR A 205 -2.29 2.96 3.53
CA THR A 205 -3.06 4.12 3.99
C THR A 205 -2.15 5.11 4.74
N THR A 206 -2.69 6.25 5.19
CA THR A 206 -1.97 7.29 5.94
C THR A 206 -2.19 7.22 7.44
#